data_e31f3757cce76964d5086e151605c543
#
_entry.id   e31f3757cce76964d5086e151605c543
#
_cell.length_a   1.000
_cell.length_b   1.000
_cell.length_c   1.000
_cell.angle_alpha   90.00
_cell.angle_beta   90.00
_cell.angle_gamma   90.00
#
_symmetry.space_group_name_H-M   'P 1'
#
loop_
_entity.id
_entity.type
_entity.pdbx_description
1 polymer ?
#
loop_
_entity_poly.entity_id
_entity_poly.type
_entity_poly.pdbx_seq_one_letter_code
_entity_poly.pdbx_strand_id
1 'polypeptide(L)'
;MGAGNRSGFRDIIHWLANDSEGGAWIDANMHFIPELGRWDDLLALVGTPCEENAMKFWARAIQDGHQLAAKWAPRASKSNVVRKENFNRLRKAAGMSPKDFRKLLARNTEVVESAMCQNDFYEIDYSKVPSVAMARYNNAFKKHDISRFDQWRNALEKGVDVEGNAVKVNASVLFPHDCIRTLFADLADSGDGYYGWSRGGRSSNIDYKDSKVANAQFDALPDYMGGTGQRIMPICDFSASMGVKVSGEVSALDVSMGLGLYCSDRLGGDNPFYRKFIPFSNNSRLVTWKDESFSVAVQKYNDGFVGSTNIRAALNQILEAAQMFGATDEQIPNTLLIISDMQFNQGCKDNETSVETGLMAWEEAGYTRPRVVYWNTAGYDGAPSTMGHKDVALISGFSPSVLKAVLGGEDFSPMAILEKAIEKYEVVVPNVKEESIG
;
A
#
# COMPACT_ATOMS: atom_id res chain seq x y z
N MET A 1 -0.85 -9.00 -1.18
CA MET A 1 -0.94 -8.54 -2.58
C MET A 1 0.46 -8.19 -3.05
N GLY A 2 0.83 -8.64 -4.25
CA GLY A 2 2.18 -8.40 -4.78
C GLY A 2 2.42 -6.95 -5.21
N ALA A 3 3.59 -6.67 -5.79
CA ALA A 3 4.04 -5.34 -6.22
C ALA A 3 3.18 -4.66 -7.32
N GLY A 4 1.98 -5.15 -7.59
CA GLY A 4 1.06 -4.60 -8.59
C GLY A 4 1.40 -4.97 -10.04
N ASN A 5 2.41 -5.80 -10.26
CA ASN A 5 2.77 -6.30 -11.59
C ASN A 5 1.76 -7.36 -12.08
N ARG A 6 0.64 -6.86 -12.65
CA ARG A 6 -0.42 -7.71 -13.18
C ARG A 6 -0.03 -8.49 -14.42
N SER A 7 0.77 -7.91 -15.30
CA SER A 7 1.22 -8.61 -16.49
C SER A 7 2.02 -9.84 -16.09
N GLY A 8 3.02 -9.69 -15.21
CA GLY A 8 3.80 -10.82 -14.71
C GLY A 8 2.95 -11.91 -14.04
N PHE A 9 1.94 -11.53 -13.26
CA PHE A 9 1.01 -12.50 -12.67
C PHE A 9 0.23 -13.27 -13.74
N ARG A 10 -0.31 -12.57 -14.75
CA ARG A 10 -1.04 -13.19 -15.87
C ARG A 10 -0.15 -14.09 -16.72
N ASP A 11 1.08 -13.64 -16.96
CA ASP A 11 2.06 -14.44 -17.74
C ASP A 11 2.41 -15.73 -17.00
N ILE A 12 2.61 -15.68 -15.67
CA ILE A 12 2.91 -16.86 -14.84
C ILE A 12 1.75 -17.85 -14.86
N ILE A 13 0.50 -17.42 -14.61
CA ILE A 13 -0.64 -18.34 -14.59
C ILE A 13 -0.94 -18.91 -15.98
N HIS A 14 -0.72 -18.13 -17.05
CA HIS A 14 -0.84 -18.62 -18.41
C HIS A 14 0.21 -19.68 -18.72
N TRP A 15 1.46 -19.46 -18.33
CA TRP A 15 2.54 -20.42 -18.51
C TRP A 15 2.28 -21.72 -17.74
N LEU A 16 1.93 -21.62 -16.45
CA LEU A 16 1.58 -22.77 -15.61
C LEU A 16 0.40 -23.58 -16.20
N ALA A 17 -0.62 -22.90 -16.70
CA ALA A 17 -1.81 -23.56 -17.25
C ALA A 17 -1.55 -24.35 -18.55
N ASN A 18 -0.42 -24.12 -19.23
CA ASN A 18 0.00 -24.87 -20.41
C ASN A 18 0.95 -26.06 -20.07
N ASP A 19 1.40 -26.14 -18.83
CA ASP A 19 2.12 -27.30 -18.31
C ASP A 19 1.12 -28.32 -17.75
N SER A 20 1.41 -29.63 -17.86
CA SER A 20 0.45 -30.69 -17.44
C SER A 20 0.20 -30.70 -15.93
N GLU A 21 1.27 -30.58 -15.14
CA GLU A 21 1.19 -30.55 -13.68
C GLU A 21 0.71 -29.18 -13.20
N GLY A 22 1.24 -28.12 -13.81
CA GLY A 22 0.83 -26.75 -13.54
C GLY A 22 -0.64 -26.49 -13.85
N GLY A 23 -1.17 -27.06 -14.94
CA GLY A 23 -2.59 -26.96 -15.29
C GLY A 23 -3.48 -27.64 -14.26
N ALA A 24 -3.13 -28.84 -13.80
CA ALA A 24 -3.85 -29.52 -12.74
C ALA A 24 -3.82 -28.73 -11.42
N TRP A 25 -2.69 -28.11 -11.11
CA TRP A 25 -2.54 -27.27 -9.94
C TRP A 25 -3.41 -26.01 -10.05
N ILE A 26 -3.43 -25.33 -11.20
CA ILE A 26 -4.28 -24.15 -11.46
C ILE A 26 -5.75 -24.54 -11.30
N ASP A 27 -6.21 -25.64 -11.85
CA ASP A 27 -7.60 -26.08 -11.75
C ASP A 27 -8.01 -26.35 -10.29
N ALA A 28 -7.14 -26.99 -9.50
CA ALA A 28 -7.40 -27.28 -8.10
C ALA A 28 -7.43 -26.00 -7.22
N ASN A 29 -6.68 -24.96 -7.61
CA ASN A 29 -6.47 -23.75 -6.81
C ASN A 29 -7.02 -22.48 -7.51
N MET A 30 -7.95 -22.62 -8.41
CA MET A 30 -8.45 -21.52 -9.27
C MET A 30 -9.03 -20.34 -8.48
N HIS A 31 -9.55 -20.60 -7.28
CA HIS A 31 -10.10 -19.57 -6.41
C HIS A 31 -9.09 -18.52 -5.97
N PHE A 32 -7.78 -18.86 -5.92
CA PHE A 32 -6.74 -17.90 -5.58
C PHE A 32 -6.52 -16.84 -6.67
N ILE A 33 -6.88 -17.10 -7.93
CA ILE A 33 -6.67 -16.11 -8.99
C ILE A 33 -7.43 -14.81 -8.71
N PRO A 34 -8.76 -14.80 -8.45
CA PRO A 34 -9.47 -13.58 -8.07
C PRO A 34 -9.18 -13.11 -6.65
N GLU A 35 -8.71 -13.96 -5.73
CA GLU A 35 -8.36 -13.60 -4.37
C GLU A 35 -7.04 -12.81 -4.32
N LEU A 36 -6.01 -13.30 -5.02
CA LEU A 36 -4.70 -12.66 -5.11
C LEU A 36 -4.66 -11.51 -6.12
N GLY A 37 -5.53 -11.57 -7.13
CA GLY A 37 -5.63 -10.60 -8.21
C GLY A 37 -7.03 -10.03 -8.35
N ARG A 38 -7.59 -10.18 -9.54
CA ARG A 38 -8.97 -9.78 -9.89
C ARG A 38 -9.66 -10.89 -10.70
N TRP A 39 -10.97 -10.83 -10.76
CA TRP A 39 -11.74 -11.76 -11.57
C TRP A 39 -11.37 -11.72 -13.06
N ASP A 40 -10.98 -10.57 -13.61
CA ASP A 40 -10.56 -10.48 -15.02
C ASP A 40 -9.16 -11.06 -15.29
N ASP A 41 -8.41 -11.43 -14.25
CA ASP A 41 -7.14 -12.16 -14.41
C ASP A 41 -7.37 -13.61 -14.87
N LEU A 42 -8.57 -14.18 -14.65
CA LEU A 42 -8.99 -15.45 -15.25
C LEU A 42 -8.97 -15.46 -16.78
N LEU A 43 -9.00 -14.28 -17.42
CA LEU A 43 -8.86 -14.18 -18.89
C LEU A 43 -7.44 -14.57 -19.38
N ALA A 44 -6.45 -14.61 -18.51
CA ALA A 44 -5.13 -15.14 -18.86
C ALA A 44 -5.14 -16.64 -19.17
N LEU A 45 -6.19 -17.35 -18.71
CA LEU A 45 -6.37 -18.78 -18.99
C LEU A 45 -7.06 -19.06 -20.34
N VAL A 46 -7.47 -18.03 -21.07
CA VAL A 46 -8.07 -18.20 -22.40
C VAL A 46 -7.01 -18.73 -23.38
N GLY A 47 -7.35 -19.80 -24.08
CA GLY A 47 -6.45 -20.51 -24.99
C GLY A 47 -5.57 -21.58 -24.33
N THR A 48 -5.73 -21.82 -23.03
CA THR A 48 -5.03 -22.88 -22.28
C THR A 48 -5.98 -24.07 -22.00
N PRO A 49 -5.48 -25.24 -21.59
CA PRO A 49 -6.32 -26.35 -21.13
C PRO A 49 -7.28 -26.01 -20.00
N CYS A 50 -6.95 -25.02 -19.15
CA CYS A 50 -7.77 -24.59 -18.01
C CYS A 50 -8.91 -23.62 -18.39
N GLU A 51 -9.05 -23.19 -19.67
CA GLU A 51 -10.05 -22.19 -20.09
C GLU A 51 -11.48 -22.57 -19.68
N GLU A 52 -11.89 -23.80 -19.95
CA GLU A 52 -13.24 -24.23 -19.71
C GLU A 52 -13.60 -24.18 -18.22
N ASN A 53 -12.71 -24.68 -17.36
CA ASN A 53 -12.88 -24.66 -15.91
C ASN A 53 -12.89 -23.23 -15.36
N ALA A 54 -12.03 -22.37 -15.86
CA ALA A 54 -11.98 -20.95 -15.47
C ALA A 54 -13.27 -20.22 -15.83
N MET A 55 -13.81 -20.44 -17.02
CA MET A 55 -15.06 -19.81 -17.44
C MET A 55 -16.25 -20.35 -16.65
N LYS A 56 -16.29 -21.63 -16.34
CA LYS A 56 -17.35 -22.25 -15.49
C LYS A 56 -17.26 -21.71 -14.05
N PHE A 57 -16.07 -21.65 -13.47
CA PHE A 57 -15.84 -21.10 -12.13
C PHE A 57 -16.35 -19.65 -12.03
N TRP A 58 -15.96 -18.81 -12.98
CA TRP A 58 -16.41 -17.42 -13.02
C TRP A 58 -17.90 -17.26 -13.24
N ALA A 59 -18.46 -18.02 -14.19
CA ALA A 59 -19.90 -18.00 -14.48
C ALA A 59 -20.73 -18.39 -13.25
N ARG A 60 -20.31 -19.42 -12.52
CA ARG A 60 -20.96 -19.86 -11.29
C ARG A 60 -20.94 -18.77 -10.22
N ALA A 61 -19.80 -18.15 -9.98
CA ALA A 61 -19.69 -17.04 -9.02
C ALA A 61 -20.67 -15.88 -9.38
N ILE A 62 -20.80 -15.56 -10.67
CA ILE A 62 -21.76 -14.55 -11.11
C ILE A 62 -23.22 -15.01 -10.85
N GLN A 63 -23.54 -16.27 -11.11
CA GLN A 63 -24.88 -16.84 -10.88
C GLN A 63 -25.22 -16.85 -9.39
N ASP A 64 -24.24 -17.12 -8.53
CA ASP A 64 -24.35 -17.11 -7.08
C ASP A 64 -24.39 -15.68 -6.48
N GLY A 65 -24.37 -14.64 -7.32
CA GLY A 65 -24.55 -13.24 -6.89
C GLY A 65 -23.27 -12.53 -6.47
N HIS A 66 -22.07 -13.07 -6.78
CA HIS A 66 -20.82 -12.44 -6.40
C HIS A 66 -20.58 -11.13 -7.16
N GLN A 67 -20.71 -10.00 -6.48
CA GLN A 67 -20.71 -8.65 -7.08
C GLN A 67 -19.42 -8.33 -7.85
N LEU A 68 -18.23 -8.64 -7.28
CA LEU A 68 -16.97 -8.39 -7.97
C LEU A 68 -16.77 -9.28 -9.19
N ALA A 69 -17.25 -10.52 -9.17
CA ALA A 69 -17.25 -11.39 -10.34
C ALA A 69 -18.10 -10.78 -11.48
N ALA A 70 -19.26 -10.25 -11.15
CA ALA A 70 -20.13 -9.57 -12.12
C ALA A 70 -19.52 -8.22 -12.58
N LYS A 71 -18.89 -7.44 -11.67
CA LYS A 71 -18.25 -6.16 -12.00
C LYS A 71 -17.15 -6.33 -13.05
N TRP A 72 -16.28 -7.30 -12.87
CA TRP A 72 -15.11 -7.52 -13.73
C TRP A 72 -15.42 -8.32 -14.99
N ALA A 73 -16.62 -8.92 -15.10
CA ALA A 73 -17.02 -9.67 -16.28
C ALA A 73 -16.99 -8.81 -17.55
N PRO A 74 -16.43 -9.33 -18.66
CA PRO A 74 -16.41 -8.62 -19.93
C PRO A 74 -17.84 -8.30 -20.39
N ARG A 75 -18.05 -7.07 -20.84
CA ARG A 75 -19.34 -6.61 -21.39
C ARG A 75 -19.36 -6.80 -22.90
N ALA A 76 -20.53 -7.06 -23.47
CA ALA A 76 -20.69 -7.11 -24.91
C ALA A 76 -20.26 -5.78 -25.55
N SER A 77 -19.35 -5.82 -26.52
CA SER A 77 -18.87 -4.65 -27.24
C SER A 77 -19.09 -4.82 -28.73
N LYS A 78 -19.47 -3.73 -29.41
CA LYS A 78 -19.55 -3.70 -30.89
C LYS A 78 -18.20 -3.43 -31.53
N SER A 79 -17.35 -2.64 -30.88
CA SER A 79 -16.08 -2.15 -31.42
C SER A 79 -14.87 -2.99 -31.00
N ASN A 80 -14.96 -3.75 -29.90
CA ASN A 80 -13.85 -4.56 -29.40
C ASN A 80 -14.16 -6.06 -29.55
N VAL A 81 -13.51 -6.68 -30.54
CA VAL A 81 -13.72 -8.11 -30.90
C VAL A 81 -13.33 -9.03 -29.72
N VAL A 82 -12.18 -8.83 -29.12
CA VAL A 82 -11.67 -9.65 -28.01
C VAL A 82 -12.63 -9.61 -26.83
N ARG A 83 -13.10 -8.42 -26.48
CA ARG A 83 -14.07 -8.23 -25.39
C ARG A 83 -15.39 -8.92 -25.67
N LYS A 84 -15.84 -8.88 -26.93
CA LYS A 84 -17.07 -9.60 -27.37
C LYS A 84 -16.90 -11.10 -27.28
N GLU A 85 -15.74 -11.62 -27.68
CA GLU A 85 -15.43 -13.04 -27.61
C GLU A 85 -15.41 -13.52 -26.16
N ASN A 86 -14.72 -12.83 -25.28
CA ASN A 86 -14.66 -13.15 -23.85
C ASN A 86 -16.02 -13.06 -23.17
N PHE A 87 -16.86 -12.09 -23.54
CA PHE A 87 -18.26 -12.06 -23.13
C PHE A 87 -19.00 -13.32 -23.56
N ASN A 88 -18.82 -13.78 -24.81
CA ASN A 88 -19.46 -14.95 -25.33
C ASN A 88 -18.97 -16.26 -24.68
N ARG A 89 -17.66 -16.36 -24.36
CA ARG A 89 -17.09 -17.51 -23.63
C ARG A 89 -17.77 -17.64 -22.27
N LEU A 90 -17.77 -16.56 -21.50
CA LEU A 90 -18.33 -16.54 -20.16
C LEU A 90 -19.83 -16.78 -20.15
N ARG A 91 -20.57 -16.16 -21.09
CA ARG A 91 -22.00 -16.39 -21.28
C ARG A 91 -22.35 -17.85 -21.63
N LYS A 92 -21.55 -18.47 -22.51
CA LYS A 92 -21.72 -19.88 -22.88
C LYS A 92 -21.48 -20.79 -21.66
N ALA A 93 -20.47 -20.52 -20.90
CA ALA A 93 -20.17 -21.24 -19.64
C ALA A 93 -21.34 -21.11 -18.63
N ALA A 94 -22.01 -19.96 -18.59
CA ALA A 94 -23.22 -19.75 -17.79
C ALA A 94 -24.48 -20.42 -18.36
N GLY A 95 -24.43 -20.98 -19.58
CA GLY A 95 -25.60 -21.58 -20.25
C GLY A 95 -26.69 -20.58 -20.62
N MET A 96 -26.40 -19.29 -20.78
CA MET A 96 -27.37 -18.23 -20.88
C MET A 96 -27.42 -17.56 -22.25
N SER A 97 -28.62 -17.00 -22.60
CA SER A 97 -28.73 -16.12 -23.76
C SER A 97 -27.97 -14.81 -23.57
N PRO A 98 -27.54 -14.10 -24.65
CA PRO A 98 -26.89 -12.81 -24.50
C PRO A 98 -27.73 -11.77 -23.76
N LYS A 99 -29.05 -11.83 -23.86
CA LYS A 99 -29.97 -10.91 -23.20
C LYS A 99 -30.03 -11.20 -21.70
N ASP A 100 -30.17 -12.45 -21.32
CA ASP A 100 -30.34 -12.86 -19.93
C ASP A 100 -29.04 -12.71 -19.16
N PHE A 101 -27.89 -13.03 -19.78
CA PHE A 101 -26.60 -12.83 -19.17
C PHE A 101 -26.30 -11.34 -18.92
N ARG A 102 -26.64 -10.42 -19.85
CA ARG A 102 -26.58 -8.98 -19.61
C ARG A 102 -27.41 -8.52 -18.43
N LYS A 103 -28.67 -9.06 -18.31
CA LYS A 103 -29.54 -8.75 -17.17
C LYS A 103 -28.97 -9.26 -15.86
N LEU A 104 -28.41 -10.48 -15.86
CA LEU A 104 -27.75 -11.06 -14.70
C LEU A 104 -26.55 -10.21 -14.24
N LEU A 105 -25.69 -9.82 -15.18
CA LEU A 105 -24.53 -8.94 -14.87
C LEU A 105 -24.99 -7.59 -14.33
N ALA A 106 -26.03 -6.98 -14.88
CA ALA A 106 -26.55 -5.69 -14.39
C ALA A 106 -27.11 -5.83 -12.98
N ARG A 107 -27.93 -6.88 -12.73
CA ARG A 107 -28.51 -7.13 -11.40
C ARG A 107 -27.47 -7.37 -10.33
N ASN A 108 -26.38 -8.10 -10.66
CA ASN A 108 -25.34 -8.48 -9.70
C ASN A 108 -24.20 -7.47 -9.62
N THR A 109 -24.29 -6.33 -10.30
CA THR A 109 -23.27 -5.27 -10.25
C THR A 109 -23.81 -4.10 -9.42
N GLU A 110 -24.03 -4.33 -8.15
CA GLU A 110 -24.35 -3.27 -7.19
C GLU A 110 -23.03 -2.71 -6.65
N VAL A 111 -22.50 -1.72 -7.33
CA VAL A 111 -21.30 -1.01 -6.94
C VAL A 111 -21.59 0.49 -6.94
N VAL A 112 -20.78 1.24 -6.23
CA VAL A 112 -20.95 2.70 -6.09
C VAL A 112 -21.09 3.40 -7.43
N GLU A 113 -20.37 2.93 -8.44
CA GLU A 113 -20.45 3.45 -9.81
C GLU A 113 -21.84 3.24 -10.45
N SER A 114 -22.58 2.21 -10.06
CA SER A 114 -23.93 1.98 -10.56
C SER A 114 -24.91 3.05 -10.08
N ALA A 115 -24.88 3.38 -8.79
CA ALA A 115 -25.68 4.45 -8.21
C ALA A 115 -25.28 5.82 -8.81
N MET A 116 -23.98 6.08 -8.97
CA MET A 116 -23.47 7.31 -9.60
C MET A 116 -23.96 7.46 -11.05
N CYS A 117 -23.92 6.39 -11.87
CA CYS A 117 -24.40 6.41 -13.25
C CYS A 117 -25.92 6.63 -13.37
N GLN A 118 -26.67 6.22 -12.38
CA GLN A 118 -28.13 6.43 -12.28
C GLN A 118 -28.47 7.81 -11.69
N ASN A 119 -27.45 8.58 -11.26
CA ASN A 119 -27.58 9.81 -10.51
C ASN A 119 -28.33 9.64 -9.19
N ASP A 120 -28.25 8.44 -8.61
CA ASP A 120 -28.89 8.06 -7.37
C ASP A 120 -27.88 8.00 -6.23
N PHE A 121 -27.30 9.17 -5.92
CA PHE A 121 -26.31 9.32 -4.85
C PHE A 121 -26.90 9.03 -3.46
N TYR A 122 -28.22 9.13 -3.31
CA TYR A 122 -28.90 8.90 -2.04
C TYR A 122 -28.77 7.44 -1.56
N GLU A 123 -28.68 6.48 -2.47
CA GLU A 123 -28.49 5.07 -2.16
C GLU A 123 -27.05 4.71 -1.76
N ILE A 124 -26.10 5.68 -1.84
CA ILE A 124 -24.71 5.42 -1.49
C ILE A 124 -24.53 5.45 0.03
N ASP A 125 -24.11 4.32 0.61
CA ASP A 125 -23.62 4.24 1.98
C ASP A 125 -22.11 4.51 1.98
N TYR A 126 -21.71 5.72 2.38
CA TYR A 126 -20.32 6.17 2.36
C TYR A 126 -19.40 5.30 3.24
N SER A 127 -19.90 4.70 4.31
CA SER A 127 -19.13 3.80 5.19
C SER A 127 -18.76 2.48 4.51
N LYS A 128 -19.46 2.09 3.45
CA LYS A 128 -19.22 0.87 2.66
C LYS A 128 -18.43 1.13 1.39
N VAL A 129 -18.21 2.39 1.01
CA VAL A 129 -17.45 2.72 -0.19
C VAL A 129 -16.00 2.23 -0.03
N PRO A 130 -15.48 1.42 -0.99
CA PRO A 130 -14.08 1.00 -0.94
C PRO A 130 -13.13 2.20 -0.95
N SER A 131 -12.03 2.13 -0.21
CA SER A 131 -11.09 3.24 -0.01
C SER A 131 -10.59 3.88 -1.30
N VAL A 132 -10.21 3.06 -2.29
CA VAL A 132 -9.75 3.55 -3.60
C VAL A 132 -10.88 4.23 -4.38
N ALA A 133 -12.12 3.73 -4.26
CA ALA A 133 -13.29 4.37 -4.85
C ALA A 133 -13.61 5.69 -4.14
N MET A 134 -13.47 5.72 -2.80
CA MET A 134 -13.63 6.95 -2.01
C MET A 134 -12.67 8.05 -2.48
N ALA A 135 -11.38 7.77 -2.60
CA ALA A 135 -10.40 8.72 -3.10
C ALA A 135 -10.69 9.18 -4.54
N ARG A 136 -11.13 8.25 -5.40
CA ARG A 136 -11.42 8.54 -6.82
C ARG A 136 -12.68 9.38 -7.05
N TYR A 137 -13.71 9.16 -6.24
CA TYR A 137 -15.04 9.75 -6.46
C TYR A 137 -15.40 10.84 -5.45
N ASN A 138 -14.47 11.22 -4.58
CA ASN A 138 -14.65 12.25 -3.57
C ASN A 138 -15.27 13.53 -4.15
N ASN A 139 -14.74 14.02 -5.28
CA ASN A 139 -15.23 15.21 -5.95
C ASN A 139 -16.67 15.05 -6.49
N ALA A 140 -17.00 13.85 -6.98
CA ALA A 140 -18.36 13.56 -7.42
C ALA A 140 -19.34 13.55 -6.23
N PHE A 141 -18.94 12.99 -5.10
CA PHE A 141 -19.75 13.00 -3.88
C PHE A 141 -19.98 14.41 -3.37
N LYS A 142 -18.94 15.25 -3.29
CA LYS A 142 -19.07 16.68 -2.94
C LYS A 142 -19.98 17.43 -3.89
N LYS A 143 -19.89 17.15 -5.19
CA LYS A 143 -20.67 17.86 -6.21
C LYS A 143 -22.15 17.46 -6.21
N HIS A 144 -22.47 16.20 -5.99
CA HIS A 144 -23.81 15.66 -6.21
C HIS A 144 -24.57 15.34 -4.91
N ASP A 145 -23.87 15.18 -3.78
CA ASP A 145 -24.49 14.86 -2.49
C ASP A 145 -23.73 15.50 -1.31
N ILE A 146 -23.42 16.79 -1.42
CA ILE A 146 -22.59 17.51 -0.45
C ILE A 146 -23.10 17.38 0.98
N SER A 147 -24.43 17.49 1.17
CA SER A 147 -25.02 17.50 2.52
C SER A 147 -24.80 16.20 3.28
N ARG A 148 -25.10 15.04 2.67
CA ARG A 148 -24.92 13.73 3.31
C ARG A 148 -23.44 13.36 3.40
N PHE A 149 -22.67 13.71 2.36
CA PHE A 149 -21.23 13.43 2.34
C PHE A 149 -20.50 14.21 3.44
N ASP A 150 -20.83 15.50 3.65
CA ASP A 150 -20.26 16.31 4.73
C ASP A 150 -20.72 15.85 6.12
N GLN A 151 -21.98 15.41 6.27
CA GLN A 151 -22.44 14.81 7.52
C GLN A 151 -21.62 13.57 7.87
N TRP A 152 -21.39 12.69 6.90
CA TRP A 152 -20.57 11.49 7.08
C TRP A 152 -19.10 11.85 7.40
N ARG A 153 -18.49 12.79 6.67
CA ARG A 153 -17.12 13.27 6.94
C ARG A 153 -16.98 13.83 8.35
N ASN A 154 -17.97 14.59 8.82
CA ASN A 154 -17.99 15.14 10.17
C ASN A 154 -18.18 14.05 11.24
N ALA A 155 -18.92 13.00 10.91
CA ALA A 155 -19.13 11.86 11.80
C ALA A 155 -17.87 10.98 11.91
N LEU A 156 -17.02 10.90 10.87
CA LEU A 156 -15.73 10.20 10.95
C LEU A 156 -14.82 10.73 12.06
N GLU A 157 -14.80 12.05 12.25
CA GLU A 157 -13.99 12.72 13.26
C GLU A 157 -14.46 12.37 14.70
N LYS A 158 -15.75 12.12 14.84
CA LYS A 158 -16.38 11.74 16.12
C LYS A 158 -16.43 10.23 16.34
N GLY A 159 -16.19 9.44 15.30
CA GLY A 159 -16.34 7.98 15.28
C GLY A 159 -17.79 7.49 15.30
N VAL A 160 -18.77 8.39 15.42
CA VAL A 160 -20.21 8.10 15.48
C VAL A 160 -21.03 9.14 14.71
N ASP A 161 -22.14 8.71 14.14
CA ASP A 161 -23.13 9.60 13.52
C ASP A 161 -24.06 10.28 14.55
N VAL A 162 -25.02 11.04 14.05
CA VAL A 162 -25.99 11.76 14.90
C VAL A 162 -26.94 10.82 15.65
N GLU A 163 -27.05 9.57 15.21
CA GLU A 163 -27.89 8.53 15.81
C GLU A 163 -27.09 7.65 16.78
N GLY A 164 -25.77 7.87 16.92
CA GLY A 164 -24.87 7.08 17.77
C GLY A 164 -24.34 5.81 17.10
N ASN A 165 -24.56 5.60 15.80
CA ASN A 165 -24.02 4.46 15.08
C ASN A 165 -22.53 4.69 14.77
N ALA A 166 -21.71 3.64 14.87
CA ALA A 166 -20.29 3.72 14.55
C ALA A 166 -20.07 4.04 13.06
N VAL A 167 -19.34 5.11 12.80
CA VAL A 167 -18.94 5.52 11.45
C VAL A 167 -17.49 5.13 11.24
N LYS A 168 -17.22 4.41 10.17
CA LYS A 168 -15.90 3.89 9.83
C LYS A 168 -15.56 4.19 8.38
N VAL A 169 -14.27 4.29 8.12
CA VAL A 169 -13.71 4.29 6.77
C VAL A 169 -13.07 2.93 6.50
N ASN A 170 -13.19 2.44 5.28
CA ASN A 170 -12.52 1.20 4.91
C ASN A 170 -11.05 1.49 4.57
N ALA A 171 -10.12 0.99 5.38
CA ALA A 171 -8.67 1.18 5.20
C ALA A 171 -7.88 -0.15 5.15
N SER A 172 -8.54 -1.30 5.23
CA SER A 172 -7.90 -2.62 5.36
C SER A 172 -6.97 -3.00 4.19
N VAL A 173 -7.14 -2.38 3.02
CA VAL A 173 -6.35 -2.62 1.80
C VAL A 173 -5.46 -1.43 1.43
N LEU A 174 -5.50 -0.36 2.23
CA LEU A 174 -4.68 0.83 2.01
C LEU A 174 -3.28 0.67 2.56
N PHE A 175 -2.37 1.41 1.95
CA PHE A 175 -1.02 1.66 2.44
C PHE A 175 -0.90 3.07 2.98
N PRO A 176 0.12 3.36 3.79
CA PRO A 176 0.35 4.71 4.27
C PRO A 176 0.42 5.77 3.16
N HIS A 177 1.03 5.46 2.02
CA HIS A 177 1.10 6.38 0.87
C HIS A 177 -0.26 6.58 0.15
N ASP A 178 -1.20 5.64 0.25
CA ASP A 178 -2.55 5.82 -0.30
C ASP A 178 -3.32 6.89 0.47
N CYS A 179 -3.07 7.03 1.78
CA CYS A 179 -3.66 8.11 2.58
C CYS A 179 -3.16 9.48 2.14
N ILE A 180 -1.89 9.60 1.73
CA ILE A 180 -1.35 10.82 1.12
C ILE A 180 -2.07 11.14 -0.20
N ARG A 181 -2.31 10.15 -1.02
CA ARG A 181 -3.05 10.33 -2.28
C ARG A 181 -4.50 10.76 -2.04
N THR A 182 -5.16 10.22 -1.03
CA THR A 182 -6.50 10.67 -0.62
C THR A 182 -6.46 12.14 -0.18
N LEU A 183 -5.46 12.54 0.60
CA LEU A 183 -5.25 13.92 1.01
C LEU A 183 -5.15 14.85 -0.20
N PHE A 184 -4.31 14.53 -1.18
CA PHE A 184 -4.15 15.35 -2.38
C PHE A 184 -5.39 15.38 -3.27
N ALA A 185 -6.16 14.28 -3.33
CA ALA A 185 -7.45 14.26 -4.02
C ALA A 185 -8.49 15.16 -3.33
N ASP A 186 -8.48 15.22 -2.01
CA ASP A 186 -9.33 16.13 -1.24
C ASP A 186 -9.00 17.60 -1.51
N LEU A 187 -7.73 17.91 -1.76
CA LEU A 187 -7.21 19.25 -1.99
C LEU A 187 -7.38 19.74 -3.44
N ALA A 188 -7.35 18.84 -4.41
CA ALA A 188 -7.46 19.18 -5.83
C ALA A 188 -8.78 19.89 -6.22
N ASP A 189 -9.76 19.87 -5.34
CA ASP A 189 -11.08 20.49 -5.54
C ASP A 189 -11.10 22.01 -5.33
N SER A 190 -10.04 22.60 -4.80
CA SER A 190 -9.95 24.05 -4.55
C SER A 190 -9.64 24.89 -5.79
N GLY A 191 -9.70 24.32 -6.99
CA GLY A 191 -9.62 25.04 -8.27
C GLY A 191 -8.21 25.26 -8.84
N ASP A 192 -7.19 24.85 -8.15
CA ASP A 192 -5.79 25.13 -8.48
C ASP A 192 -5.03 23.91 -9.04
N GLY A 193 -5.62 23.07 -9.86
CA GLY A 193 -4.93 22.04 -10.61
C GLY A 193 -4.26 20.93 -9.78
N TYR A 194 -3.94 19.84 -10.43
CA TYR A 194 -3.28 18.65 -9.86
C TYR A 194 -2.02 18.98 -9.04
N TYR A 195 -2.12 18.84 -7.72
CA TYR A 195 -0.99 18.94 -6.80
C TYR A 195 -0.34 17.57 -6.62
N GLY A 196 0.55 17.23 -7.55
CA GLY A 196 1.67 16.39 -7.24
C GLY A 196 2.76 17.26 -6.59
N TRP A 197 3.80 16.67 -6.02
CA TRP A 197 5.00 17.32 -5.51
C TRP A 197 5.68 18.22 -6.57
N SER A 198 5.00 19.28 -7.05
CA SER A 198 5.55 20.18 -8.04
C SER A 198 6.27 21.32 -7.34
N ARG A 199 7.57 21.42 -7.66
CA ARG A 199 8.41 22.55 -7.26
C ARG A 199 7.72 23.88 -7.61
N GLY A 200 7.31 24.63 -6.61
CA GLY A 200 7.16 26.08 -6.72
C GLY A 200 5.77 26.66 -6.82
N GLY A 201 4.69 25.91 -6.61
CA GLY A 201 3.33 26.48 -6.61
C GLY A 201 2.65 26.32 -5.25
N ARG A 202 2.93 27.21 -4.30
CA ARG A 202 2.16 27.30 -3.05
C ARG A 202 0.82 27.94 -3.34
N SER A 203 -0.28 27.20 -3.19
CA SER A 203 -1.54 27.84 -2.83
C SER A 203 -1.58 27.98 -1.31
N SER A 204 -1.40 29.20 -0.83
CA SER A 204 -1.39 29.55 0.60
C SER A 204 -2.74 29.44 1.28
N ASN A 205 -3.77 28.97 0.57
CA ASN A 205 -5.18 28.99 1.04
C ASN A 205 -5.80 27.59 1.18
N ILE A 206 -5.00 26.52 1.15
CA ILE A 206 -5.53 25.17 1.33
C ILE A 206 -5.71 24.90 2.83
N ASP A 207 -6.93 24.72 3.28
CA ASP A 207 -7.22 24.31 4.66
C ASP A 207 -7.05 22.79 4.81
N TYR A 208 -5.81 22.38 5.11
CA TYR A 208 -5.46 20.96 5.36
C TYR A 208 -6.18 20.34 6.56
N LYS A 209 -6.76 21.16 7.43
CA LYS A 209 -7.55 20.67 8.57
C LYS A 209 -8.80 19.93 8.13
N ASP A 210 -9.23 20.11 6.89
CA ASP A 210 -10.48 19.55 6.38
C ASP A 210 -10.32 18.16 5.74
N SER A 211 -9.13 17.56 5.76
CA SER A 211 -8.88 16.21 5.19
C SER A 211 -9.30 15.09 6.12
N LYS A 212 -10.55 15.12 6.57
CA LYS A 212 -11.13 14.18 7.53
C LYS A 212 -11.07 12.73 7.03
N VAL A 213 -11.24 12.51 5.73
CA VAL A 213 -11.20 11.17 5.15
C VAL A 213 -9.78 10.60 5.19
N ALA A 214 -8.76 11.40 4.79
CA ALA A 214 -7.36 10.96 4.81
C ALA A 214 -6.88 10.70 6.25
N ASN A 215 -7.24 11.55 7.21
CA ASN A 215 -6.94 11.35 8.63
C ASN A 215 -7.57 10.05 9.14
N ALA A 216 -8.88 9.85 8.91
CA ALA A 216 -9.58 8.65 9.34
C ALA A 216 -9.04 7.38 8.67
N GLN A 217 -8.63 7.45 7.39
CA GLN A 217 -7.99 6.33 6.70
C GLN A 217 -6.64 5.97 7.32
N PHE A 218 -5.82 6.97 7.65
CA PHE A 218 -4.52 6.76 8.28
C PHE A 218 -4.67 6.13 9.67
N ASP A 219 -5.58 6.62 10.49
CA ASP A 219 -5.85 6.09 11.82
C ASP A 219 -6.39 4.65 11.78
N ALA A 220 -7.17 4.32 10.74
CA ALA A 220 -7.76 3.00 10.52
C ALA A 220 -6.83 2.01 9.78
N LEU A 221 -5.60 2.40 9.43
CA LEU A 221 -4.62 1.47 8.83
C LEU A 221 -4.34 0.31 9.79
N PRO A 222 -4.22 -0.93 9.26
CA PRO A 222 -3.82 -2.08 10.08
C PRO A 222 -2.50 -1.82 10.82
N ASP A 223 -2.42 -2.27 12.05
CA ASP A 223 -1.17 -2.23 12.81
C ASP A 223 -0.27 -3.42 12.44
N TYR A 224 0.73 -3.16 11.60
CA TYR A 224 1.70 -4.17 11.17
C TYR A 224 2.87 -4.32 12.17
N MET A 225 2.98 -3.45 13.18
CA MET A 225 4.02 -3.47 14.20
C MET A 225 3.52 -4.06 15.52
N GLY A 226 2.20 -4.15 15.71
CA GLY A 226 1.58 -4.58 16.95
C GLY A 226 2.05 -5.97 17.41
N GLY A 227 2.48 -6.07 18.66
CA GLY A 227 2.94 -7.32 19.28
C GLY A 227 4.29 -7.85 18.81
N THR A 228 5.00 -7.14 17.91
CA THR A 228 6.29 -7.59 17.36
C THR A 228 7.50 -7.18 18.20
N GLY A 229 7.32 -6.28 19.15
CA GLY A 229 8.42 -5.68 19.92
C GLY A 229 9.31 -4.73 19.11
N GLN A 230 8.93 -4.43 17.87
CA GLN A 230 9.67 -3.50 17.00
C GLN A 230 9.45 -2.06 17.43
N ARG A 231 10.55 -1.33 17.56
CA ARG A 231 10.58 0.10 17.83
C ARG A 231 11.36 0.77 16.69
N ILE A 232 10.62 1.15 15.64
CA ILE A 232 11.19 1.62 14.39
C ILE A 232 11.34 3.13 14.41
N MET A 233 12.56 3.63 14.19
CA MET A 233 12.82 5.04 13.93
C MET A 233 12.95 5.26 12.42
N PRO A 234 12.00 5.96 11.79
CA PRO A 234 12.10 6.32 10.40
C PRO A 234 13.10 7.44 10.16
N ILE A 235 13.95 7.25 9.16
CA ILE A 235 14.86 8.24 8.62
C ILE A 235 14.48 8.42 7.15
N CYS A 236 13.82 9.54 6.84
CA CYS A 236 13.08 9.74 5.60
C CYS A 236 13.80 10.66 4.64
N ASP A 237 14.02 10.21 3.42
CA ASP A 237 14.52 11.04 2.34
C ASP A 237 13.38 11.83 1.70
N PHE A 238 13.50 13.16 1.70
CA PHE A 238 12.58 14.09 1.06
C PHE A 238 13.29 14.94 0.00
N SER A 239 14.43 14.44 -0.52
CA SER A 239 15.17 15.10 -1.59
C SER A 239 14.35 15.17 -2.89
N ALA A 240 14.78 16.02 -3.81
CA ALA A 240 14.08 16.24 -5.07
C ALA A 240 14.03 14.99 -5.97
N SER A 241 15.02 14.10 -5.88
CA SER A 241 15.05 12.82 -6.61
C SER A 241 13.91 11.90 -6.21
N MET A 242 13.44 11.97 -4.96
CA MET A 242 12.29 11.22 -4.45
C MET A 242 10.96 11.56 -5.15
N GLY A 243 10.91 12.62 -5.96
CA GLY A 243 9.76 12.95 -6.81
C GLY A 243 9.54 11.99 -7.98
N VAL A 244 10.41 10.99 -8.18
CA VAL A 244 10.26 9.98 -9.22
C VAL A 244 9.02 9.11 -8.97
N LYS A 245 8.25 8.83 -10.04
CA LYS A 245 7.10 7.93 -9.97
C LYS A 245 7.57 6.48 -9.93
N VAL A 246 7.12 5.75 -8.93
CA VAL A 246 7.50 4.34 -8.68
C VAL A 246 6.39 3.36 -9.06
N SER A 247 5.13 3.81 -9.07
CA SER A 247 3.99 3.02 -9.58
C SER A 247 2.80 3.93 -9.90
N GLY A 248 2.41 4.00 -11.16
CA GLY A 248 1.30 4.86 -11.59
C GLY A 248 1.56 6.31 -11.18
N GLU A 249 0.71 6.86 -10.32
CA GLU A 249 0.85 8.23 -9.81
C GLU A 249 1.58 8.32 -8.46
N VAL A 250 1.99 7.18 -7.88
CA VAL A 250 2.73 7.14 -6.60
C VAL A 250 4.18 7.52 -6.81
N SER A 251 4.69 8.48 -6.06
CA SER A 251 6.10 8.85 -6.04
C SER A 251 6.86 8.14 -4.90
N ALA A 252 8.19 8.07 -5.01
CA ALA A 252 9.04 7.59 -3.91
C ALA A 252 8.85 8.46 -2.65
N LEU A 253 8.59 9.75 -2.83
CA LEU A 253 8.32 10.69 -1.77
C LEU A 253 7.01 10.37 -1.01
N ASP A 254 5.92 10.00 -1.74
CA ASP A 254 4.68 9.56 -1.10
C ASP A 254 4.92 8.35 -0.22
N VAL A 255 5.74 7.41 -0.69
CA VAL A 255 6.09 6.20 0.07
C VAL A 255 6.93 6.56 1.30
N SER A 256 7.95 7.40 1.15
CA SER A 256 8.83 7.81 2.26
C SER A 256 8.06 8.57 3.34
N MET A 257 7.25 9.55 2.96
CA MET A 257 6.41 10.33 3.89
C MET A 257 5.39 9.44 4.59
N GLY A 258 4.65 8.63 3.82
CA GLY A 258 3.62 7.75 4.38
C GLY A 258 4.18 6.74 5.37
N LEU A 259 5.27 6.06 5.03
CA LEU A 259 5.93 5.10 5.91
C LEU A 259 6.55 5.78 7.14
N GLY A 260 7.17 6.94 6.95
CA GLY A 260 7.77 7.70 8.05
C GLY A 260 6.76 8.07 9.12
N LEU A 261 5.63 8.65 8.72
CA LEU A 261 4.55 8.99 9.63
C LEU A 261 3.92 7.74 10.26
N TYR A 262 3.67 6.69 9.47
CA TYR A 262 3.07 5.44 9.95
C TYR A 262 3.94 4.76 11.00
N CYS A 263 5.21 4.50 10.73
CA CYS A 263 6.10 3.81 11.67
C CYS A 263 6.28 4.62 12.97
N SER A 264 6.39 5.94 12.87
CA SER A 264 6.52 6.81 14.06
C SER A 264 5.25 6.83 14.93
N ASP A 265 4.06 6.68 14.32
CA ASP A 265 2.78 6.65 15.04
C ASP A 265 2.57 5.32 15.80
N ARG A 266 3.05 4.21 15.25
CA ARG A 266 2.84 2.87 15.85
C ARG A 266 3.80 2.54 17.01
N LEU A 267 4.66 3.47 17.43
CA LEU A 267 5.49 3.30 18.63
C LEU A 267 4.70 3.36 19.95
N GLY A 268 3.46 3.87 19.92
CA GLY A 268 2.63 4.03 21.10
C GLY A 268 2.96 5.29 21.92
N GLY A 269 1.92 5.91 22.50
CA GLY A 269 2.00 7.23 23.13
C GLY A 269 2.92 7.36 24.33
N ASP A 270 3.25 6.25 25.01
CA ASP A 270 4.14 6.21 26.17
C ASP A 270 5.62 6.16 25.77
N ASN A 271 5.94 5.88 24.50
CA ASN A 271 7.31 5.86 24.03
C ASN A 271 7.81 7.29 23.79
N PRO A 272 8.99 7.69 24.29
CA PRO A 272 9.53 9.03 24.10
C PRO A 272 9.77 9.39 22.63
N PHE A 273 9.87 8.39 21.75
CA PHE A 273 10.01 8.58 20.31
C PHE A 273 8.68 8.51 19.53
N TYR A 274 7.54 8.40 20.20
CA TYR A 274 6.22 8.42 19.59
C TYR A 274 6.02 9.65 18.70
N ARG A 275 5.55 9.44 17.48
CA ARG A 275 5.34 10.46 16.43
C ARG A 275 6.56 11.34 16.17
N LYS A 276 7.75 10.71 16.17
CA LYS A 276 9.00 11.35 15.81
C LYS A 276 9.68 10.61 14.66
N PHE A 277 10.34 11.36 13.79
CA PHE A 277 11.15 10.83 12.70
C PHE A 277 12.28 11.79 12.35
N ILE A 278 13.22 11.36 11.52
CA ILE A 278 14.32 12.21 11.05
C ILE A 278 14.19 12.41 9.54
N PRO A 279 13.91 13.64 9.05
CA PRO A 279 14.04 13.94 7.64
C PRO A 279 15.52 14.09 7.27
N PHE A 280 15.92 13.53 6.12
CA PHE A 280 17.24 13.76 5.59
C PHE A 280 17.46 15.23 5.23
N SER A 281 18.50 15.82 5.83
CA SER A 281 18.97 17.14 5.50
C SER A 281 20.44 17.27 5.93
N ASN A 282 21.13 18.32 5.48
CA ASN A 282 22.51 18.64 5.95
C ASN A 282 22.58 18.77 7.48
N ASN A 283 21.48 19.18 8.08
CA ASN A 283 21.30 19.29 9.53
C ASN A 283 20.13 18.34 9.94
N SER A 284 20.38 17.03 9.85
CA SER A 284 19.43 16.03 10.30
C SER A 284 19.01 16.30 11.73
N ARG A 285 17.72 16.51 11.97
CA ARG A 285 17.17 16.77 13.31
C ARG A 285 15.95 15.89 13.55
N LEU A 286 15.79 15.45 14.76
CA LEU A 286 14.58 14.75 15.18
C LEU A 286 13.40 15.74 15.17
N VAL A 287 12.38 15.45 14.38
CA VAL A 287 11.14 16.23 14.28
C VAL A 287 9.97 15.49 14.92
N THR A 288 8.96 16.23 15.37
CA THR A 288 7.77 15.66 16.01
C THR A 288 6.49 16.21 15.40
N TRP A 289 5.48 15.34 15.32
CA TRP A 289 4.12 15.69 14.92
C TRP A 289 3.06 15.21 15.94
N LYS A 290 3.49 15.06 17.21
CA LYS A 290 2.70 14.46 18.30
C LYS A 290 1.31 15.09 18.47
N ASP A 291 1.23 16.41 18.30
CA ASP A 291 0.02 17.19 18.53
C ASP A 291 -0.72 17.56 17.22
N GLU A 292 -0.35 16.91 16.11
CA GLU A 292 -0.86 17.20 14.78
C GLU A 292 -1.66 16.02 14.21
N SER A 293 -2.62 16.32 13.33
CA SER A 293 -3.26 15.30 12.52
C SER A 293 -2.32 14.85 11.39
N PHE A 294 -2.60 13.68 10.80
CA PHE A 294 -1.83 13.17 9.66
C PHE A 294 -1.73 14.20 8.52
N SER A 295 -2.85 14.82 8.15
CA SER A 295 -2.87 15.79 7.04
C SER A 295 -2.02 17.03 7.33
N VAL A 296 -2.04 17.52 8.57
CA VAL A 296 -1.21 18.67 9.01
C VAL A 296 0.27 18.30 9.03
N ALA A 297 0.61 17.07 9.48
CA ALA A 297 1.98 16.59 9.46
C ALA A 297 2.52 16.46 8.03
N VAL A 298 1.74 15.90 7.10
CA VAL A 298 2.13 15.81 5.68
C VAL A 298 2.41 17.20 5.12
N GLN A 299 1.55 18.17 5.37
CA GLN A 299 1.75 19.55 4.93
C GLN A 299 3.04 20.17 5.49
N LYS A 300 3.22 20.08 6.80
CA LYS A 300 4.35 20.67 7.51
C LYS A 300 5.70 20.17 7.00
N TYR A 301 5.77 18.90 6.65
CA TYR A 301 7.01 18.25 6.21
C TYR A 301 7.13 18.11 4.68
N ASN A 302 6.10 18.51 3.93
CA ASN A 302 6.16 18.60 2.47
C ASN A 302 7.05 19.74 1.96
N ASP A 303 7.24 20.79 2.72
CA ASP A 303 7.91 22.04 2.32
C ASP A 303 9.45 21.91 2.22
N GLY A 304 9.94 20.78 1.74
CA GLY A 304 11.27 20.63 1.17
C GLY A 304 12.43 20.68 2.17
N PHE A 305 12.79 19.52 2.66
CA PHE A 305 14.14 19.35 3.19
C PHE A 305 15.10 19.18 2.01
N VAL A 306 15.90 20.20 1.72
CA VAL A 306 16.95 20.13 0.71
C VAL A 306 18.27 19.87 1.43
N GLY A 307 18.91 18.74 1.14
CA GLY A 307 20.21 18.48 1.74
C GLY A 307 20.80 17.11 1.42
N SER A 308 22.07 16.92 1.80
CA SER A 308 22.78 15.66 1.65
C SER A 308 22.44 14.69 2.79
N THR A 309 22.50 13.41 2.48
CA THR A 309 22.23 12.31 3.41
C THR A 309 23.40 12.11 4.39
N ASN A 310 23.27 12.59 5.61
CA ASN A 310 24.24 12.35 6.67
C ASN A 310 23.65 11.40 7.73
N ILE A 311 23.83 10.09 7.52
CA ILE A 311 23.29 9.04 8.41
C ILE A 311 23.91 9.13 9.82
N ARG A 312 25.21 9.44 9.92
CA ARG A 312 25.88 9.61 11.23
C ARG A 312 25.25 10.73 12.06
N ALA A 313 24.92 11.86 11.42
CA ALA A 313 24.24 12.95 12.12
C ALA A 313 22.86 12.51 12.62
N ALA A 314 22.12 11.70 11.84
CA ALA A 314 20.85 11.14 12.26
C ALA A 314 21.01 10.19 13.47
N LEU A 315 21.99 9.31 13.46
CA LEU A 315 22.30 8.41 14.58
C LEU A 315 22.61 9.17 15.86
N ASN A 316 23.47 10.20 15.77
CA ASN A 316 23.81 11.04 16.92
C ASN A 316 22.58 11.77 17.47
N GLN A 317 21.71 12.28 16.63
CA GLN A 317 20.48 12.97 17.06
C GLN A 317 19.52 12.04 17.81
N ILE A 318 19.41 10.76 17.42
CA ILE A 318 18.59 9.79 18.13
C ILE A 318 19.21 9.50 19.50
N LEU A 319 20.53 9.30 19.55
CA LEU A 319 21.27 9.03 20.79
C LEU A 319 21.16 10.19 21.78
N GLU A 320 21.42 11.42 21.32
CA GLU A 320 21.25 12.64 22.11
C GLU A 320 19.83 12.78 22.66
N ALA A 321 18.83 12.50 21.82
CA ALA A 321 17.42 12.52 22.22
C ALA A 321 17.11 11.43 23.27
N ALA A 322 17.65 10.21 23.10
CA ALA A 322 17.50 9.13 24.06
C ALA A 322 18.05 9.52 25.45
N GLN A 323 19.24 10.07 25.47
CA GLN A 323 19.87 10.56 26.70
C GLN A 323 19.10 11.72 27.34
N MET A 324 18.64 12.67 26.52
CA MET A 324 17.84 13.81 27.00
C MET A 324 16.48 13.37 27.58
N PHE A 325 15.86 12.35 27.00
CA PHE A 325 14.58 11.81 27.48
C PHE A 325 14.75 10.85 28.65
N GLY A 326 15.97 10.43 28.99
CA GLY A 326 16.24 9.35 29.94
C GLY A 326 15.64 8.02 29.50
N ALA A 327 15.64 7.76 28.19
CA ALA A 327 15.03 6.57 27.61
C ALA A 327 15.81 5.31 28.05
N THR A 328 15.06 4.25 28.38
CA THR A 328 15.65 2.93 28.65
C THR A 328 15.97 2.20 27.34
N ASP A 329 16.71 1.09 27.44
CA ASP A 329 17.02 0.25 26.28
C ASP A 329 15.75 -0.35 25.65
N GLU A 330 14.70 -0.57 26.43
CA GLU A 330 13.39 -1.01 25.93
C GLU A 330 12.57 0.11 25.28
N GLN A 331 12.96 1.37 25.42
CA GLN A 331 12.26 2.52 24.85
C GLN A 331 12.97 3.10 23.62
N ILE A 332 14.31 2.99 23.57
CA ILE A 332 15.07 3.45 22.40
C ILE A 332 14.71 2.62 21.16
N PRO A 333 14.71 3.20 19.94
CA PRO A 333 14.52 2.46 18.72
C PRO A 333 15.50 1.29 18.56
N ASN A 334 14.97 0.09 18.29
CA ASN A 334 15.79 -1.10 18.01
C ASN A 334 15.96 -1.36 16.49
N THR A 335 15.29 -0.58 15.67
CA THR A 335 15.39 -0.64 14.21
C THR A 335 15.38 0.77 13.64
N LEU A 336 16.38 1.07 12.82
CA LEU A 336 16.48 2.31 12.05
C LEU A 336 16.06 2.02 10.62
N LEU A 337 14.98 2.65 10.16
CA LEU A 337 14.43 2.46 8.83
C LEU A 337 14.77 3.64 7.94
N ILE A 338 15.77 3.46 7.07
CA ILE A 338 16.25 4.47 6.14
C ILE A 338 15.48 4.33 4.83
N ILE A 339 14.61 5.28 4.53
CA ILE A 339 13.73 5.25 3.36
C ILE A 339 14.23 6.26 2.33
N SER A 340 14.77 5.78 1.20
CA SER A 340 15.43 6.62 0.19
C SER A 340 15.32 5.98 -1.20
N ASP A 341 15.65 6.73 -2.26
CA ASP A 341 15.90 6.22 -3.60
C ASP A 341 17.33 5.68 -3.79
N MET A 342 18.10 5.62 -2.69
CA MET A 342 19.51 5.17 -2.62
C MET A 342 20.49 6.02 -3.45
N GLN A 343 20.09 7.19 -3.92
CA GLN A 343 20.98 8.15 -4.57
C GLN A 343 21.78 8.94 -3.53
N PHE A 344 22.60 8.23 -2.74
CA PHE A 344 23.53 8.87 -1.80
C PHE A 344 24.63 9.58 -2.57
N ASN A 345 25.01 10.79 -2.14
CA ASN A 345 26.07 11.55 -2.78
C ASN A 345 27.34 10.71 -2.93
N GLN A 346 27.79 10.49 -4.17
CA GLN A 346 28.96 9.66 -4.51
C GLN A 346 30.29 10.14 -3.90
N GLY A 347 30.28 11.28 -3.19
CA GLY A 347 31.46 11.82 -2.47
C GLY A 347 31.76 11.21 -1.11
N CYS A 348 30.86 10.38 -0.57
CA CYS A 348 31.04 9.77 0.76
C CYS A 348 31.48 8.30 0.61
N LYS A 349 32.75 8.07 0.24
CA LYS A 349 33.40 6.75 0.42
C LYS A 349 33.48 6.33 1.91
N ASP A 350 33.12 7.23 2.82
CA ASP A 350 33.18 7.07 4.27
C ASP A 350 31.83 6.66 4.91
N ASN A 351 30.78 6.34 4.12
CA ASN A 351 29.46 6.07 4.69
C ASN A 351 29.42 4.80 5.55
N GLU A 352 30.13 3.73 5.19
CA GLU A 352 30.19 2.51 6.01
C GLU A 352 30.89 2.76 7.33
N THR A 353 32.05 3.43 7.30
CA THR A 353 32.81 3.81 8.51
C THR A 353 32.00 4.78 9.36
N SER A 354 31.21 5.64 8.75
CA SER A 354 30.39 6.65 9.40
C SER A 354 29.18 6.04 10.14
N VAL A 355 28.52 5.05 9.56
CA VAL A 355 27.40 4.31 10.20
C VAL A 355 27.94 3.49 11.36
N GLU A 356 29.01 2.73 11.14
CA GLU A 356 29.62 1.90 12.16
C GLU A 356 30.09 2.73 13.37
N THR A 357 30.75 3.87 13.13
CA THR A 357 31.14 4.79 14.19
C THR A 357 29.96 5.32 15.00
N GLY A 358 28.83 5.61 14.31
CA GLY A 358 27.60 6.04 14.98
C GLY A 358 26.99 4.94 15.85
N LEU A 359 27.01 3.70 15.37
CA LEU A 359 26.50 2.53 16.10
C LEU A 359 27.40 2.17 17.30
N MET A 360 28.72 2.30 17.18
CA MET A 360 29.64 2.13 18.32
C MET A 360 29.34 3.14 19.44
N ALA A 361 28.99 4.38 19.10
CA ALA A 361 28.61 5.38 20.10
C ALA A 361 27.34 5.00 20.89
N TRP A 362 26.43 4.22 20.31
CA TRP A 362 25.27 3.69 21.03
C TRP A 362 25.67 2.65 22.07
N GLU A 363 26.58 1.75 21.72
CA GLU A 363 27.10 0.72 22.64
C GLU A 363 27.91 1.37 23.79
N GLU A 364 28.72 2.38 23.47
CA GLU A 364 29.45 3.15 24.48
C GLU A 364 28.53 3.89 25.45
N ALA A 365 27.36 4.31 24.97
CA ALA A 365 26.33 4.93 25.80
C ALA A 365 25.48 3.93 26.60
N GLY A 366 25.73 2.62 26.45
CA GLY A 366 25.05 1.55 27.18
C GLY A 366 23.72 1.07 26.56
N TYR A 367 23.46 1.44 25.29
CA TYR A 367 22.29 0.97 24.56
C TYR A 367 22.59 -0.21 23.65
N THR A 368 21.62 -1.08 23.45
CA THR A 368 21.71 -2.16 22.47
C THR A 368 21.77 -1.59 21.05
N ARG A 369 22.69 -2.13 20.25
CA ARG A 369 22.87 -1.74 18.84
C ARG A 369 21.60 -1.95 18.04
N PRO A 370 21.05 -0.92 17.35
CA PRO A 370 19.88 -1.06 16.54
C PRO A 370 20.21 -1.76 15.21
N ARG A 371 19.22 -2.46 14.65
CA ARG A 371 19.26 -2.95 13.28
C ARG A 371 19.11 -1.79 12.30
N VAL A 372 19.82 -1.80 11.19
CA VAL A 372 19.70 -0.79 10.12
C VAL A 372 19.05 -1.42 8.89
N VAL A 373 17.92 -0.88 8.48
CA VAL A 373 17.17 -1.33 7.31
C VAL A 373 17.17 -0.22 6.27
N TYR A 374 17.78 -0.49 5.12
CA TYR A 374 17.74 0.39 3.97
C TYR A 374 16.56 0.01 3.06
N TRP A 375 15.62 0.91 2.90
CA TRP A 375 14.46 0.70 2.05
C TRP A 375 14.55 1.54 0.77
N ASN A 376 14.88 0.85 -0.33
CA ASN A 376 14.94 1.46 -1.66
C ASN A 376 13.53 1.53 -2.26
N THR A 377 12.99 2.73 -2.37
CA THR A 377 11.64 2.98 -2.88
C THR A 377 11.57 3.14 -4.39
N ALA A 378 12.68 3.49 -5.04
CA ALA A 378 12.72 3.82 -6.47
C ALA A 378 13.30 2.72 -7.36
N GLY A 379 13.92 1.68 -6.77
CA GLY A 379 14.52 0.56 -7.52
C GLY A 379 15.79 0.93 -8.29
N TYR A 380 16.44 2.04 -7.97
CA TYR A 380 17.75 2.36 -8.55
C TYR A 380 18.84 1.43 -8.01
N ASP A 381 19.84 1.13 -8.85
CA ASP A 381 21.02 0.40 -8.46
C ASP A 381 21.89 1.26 -7.53
N GLY A 382 22.17 0.75 -6.36
CA GLY A 382 23.03 1.40 -5.35
C GLY A 382 22.76 0.83 -3.97
N ALA A 383 23.79 0.29 -3.33
CA ALA A 383 23.73 -0.14 -1.95
C ALA A 383 24.74 0.71 -1.15
N PRO A 384 24.29 1.39 -0.09
CA PRO A 384 25.18 2.20 0.72
C PRO A 384 26.10 1.39 1.64
N SER A 385 25.87 0.07 1.72
CA SER A 385 26.63 -0.86 2.55
C SER A 385 26.68 -2.24 1.92
N THR A 386 27.77 -2.98 2.15
CA THR A 386 27.88 -4.37 1.73
C THR A 386 27.06 -5.27 2.65
N MET A 387 26.36 -6.27 2.10
CA MET A 387 25.55 -7.25 2.82
C MET A 387 26.34 -8.12 3.84
N GLY A 388 27.55 -7.76 4.18
CA GLY A 388 28.43 -8.48 5.11
C GLY A 388 28.18 -8.22 6.59
N HIS A 389 27.37 -7.23 6.94
CA HIS A 389 27.06 -6.88 8.34
C HIS A 389 25.77 -7.56 8.80
N LYS A 390 25.83 -8.31 9.90
CA LYS A 390 24.70 -9.11 10.44
C LYS A 390 23.45 -8.29 10.79
N ASP A 391 23.60 -6.99 10.99
CA ASP A 391 22.52 -6.11 11.46
C ASP A 391 22.03 -5.14 10.38
N VAL A 392 22.39 -5.40 9.11
CA VAL A 392 22.00 -4.55 7.98
C VAL A 392 21.11 -5.35 7.01
N ALA A 393 19.93 -4.80 6.69
CA ALA A 393 19.04 -5.34 5.69
C ALA A 393 18.85 -4.33 4.54
N LEU A 394 18.80 -4.84 3.31
CA LEU A 394 18.50 -4.06 2.11
C LEU A 394 17.18 -4.55 1.51
N ILE A 395 16.24 -3.63 1.34
CA ILE A 395 14.90 -3.92 0.86
C ILE A 395 14.59 -3.03 -0.32
N SER A 396 13.91 -3.58 -1.33
CA SER A 396 13.49 -2.85 -2.51
C SER A 396 12.00 -3.04 -2.77
N GLY A 397 11.35 -1.99 -3.26
CA GLY A 397 9.92 -1.97 -3.52
C GLY A 397 9.08 -1.44 -2.35
N PHE A 398 7.76 -1.45 -2.49
CA PHE A 398 6.84 -0.89 -1.48
C PHE A 398 5.54 -1.70 -1.38
N SER A 399 5.64 -3.04 -1.55
CA SER A 399 4.48 -3.92 -1.43
C SER A 399 4.07 -4.15 0.03
N PRO A 400 2.80 -4.49 0.30
CA PRO A 400 2.32 -4.81 1.65
C PRO A 400 3.05 -5.97 2.30
N SER A 401 3.42 -6.96 1.49
CA SER A 401 4.14 -8.15 1.98
C SER A 401 5.51 -7.76 2.49
N VAL A 402 6.21 -6.88 1.76
CA VAL A 402 7.49 -6.31 2.18
C VAL A 402 7.32 -5.50 3.46
N LEU A 403 6.28 -4.63 3.52
CA LEU A 403 5.99 -3.84 4.71
C LEU A 403 5.77 -4.74 5.94
N LYS A 404 4.93 -5.77 5.81
CA LYS A 404 4.65 -6.71 6.90
C LYS A 404 5.88 -7.48 7.35
N ALA A 405 6.70 -7.94 6.42
CA ALA A 405 7.92 -8.67 6.74
C ALA A 405 8.90 -7.78 7.50
N VAL A 406 9.12 -6.55 7.01
CA VAL A 406 10.04 -5.58 7.64
C VAL A 406 9.56 -5.17 9.03
N LEU A 407 8.31 -4.80 9.16
CA LEU A 407 7.74 -4.33 10.42
C LEU A 407 7.46 -5.48 11.40
N GLY A 408 7.34 -6.71 10.92
CA GLY A 408 7.14 -7.92 11.72
C GLY A 408 8.38 -8.38 12.50
N GLY A 409 9.56 -7.81 12.24
CA GLY A 409 10.75 -7.99 13.10
C GLY A 409 11.46 -9.33 13.05
N GLU A 410 11.09 -10.20 12.09
CA GLU A 410 11.67 -11.54 11.97
C GLU A 410 12.83 -11.60 10.94
N ASP A 411 13.26 -12.80 10.58
CA ASP A 411 14.34 -13.01 9.62
C ASP A 411 14.04 -12.31 8.29
N PHE A 412 14.96 -11.45 7.84
CA PHE A 412 14.87 -10.73 6.56
C PHE A 412 15.43 -11.53 5.37
N SER A 413 15.71 -12.83 5.55
CA SER A 413 16.11 -13.62 4.40
C SER A 413 14.98 -13.65 3.36
N PRO A 414 15.29 -13.63 2.06
CA PRO A 414 14.27 -13.69 1.01
C PRO A 414 13.33 -14.89 1.16
N MET A 415 13.85 -16.01 1.69
CA MET A 415 13.07 -17.23 1.92
C MET A 415 12.07 -17.05 3.08
N ALA A 416 12.48 -16.49 4.21
CA ALA A 416 11.58 -16.25 5.35
C ALA A 416 10.47 -15.26 4.99
N ILE A 417 10.78 -14.23 4.22
CA ILE A 417 9.78 -13.28 3.69
C ILE A 417 8.78 -14.01 2.77
N LEU A 418 9.27 -14.89 1.89
CA LEU A 418 8.43 -15.67 0.99
C LEU A 418 7.54 -16.62 1.77
N GLU A 419 8.09 -17.42 2.67
CA GLU A 419 7.37 -18.39 3.49
C GLU A 419 6.24 -17.71 4.29
N LYS A 420 6.54 -16.60 4.95
CA LYS A 420 5.53 -15.81 5.68
C LYS A 420 4.45 -15.21 4.78
N ALA A 421 4.81 -14.81 3.56
CA ALA A 421 3.84 -14.27 2.61
C ALA A 421 2.84 -15.32 2.12
N ILE A 422 3.25 -16.58 2.05
CA ILE A 422 2.44 -17.69 1.54
C ILE A 422 1.82 -18.57 2.64
N GLU A 423 2.30 -18.50 3.89
CA GLU A 423 1.88 -19.33 5.04
C GLU A 423 0.36 -19.38 5.22
N LYS A 424 -0.33 -18.28 4.97
CA LYS A 424 -1.79 -18.19 5.14
C LYS A 424 -2.60 -18.85 4.01
N TYR A 425 -1.95 -19.34 2.96
CA TYR A 425 -2.63 -19.94 1.82
C TYR A 425 -2.54 -21.46 1.88
N GLU A 426 -3.67 -22.12 2.10
CA GLU A 426 -3.79 -23.58 1.98
C GLU A 426 -3.96 -23.94 0.50
N VAL A 427 -2.91 -24.49 -0.12
CA VAL A 427 -2.95 -24.95 -1.51
C VAL A 427 -3.33 -26.41 -1.57
N VAL A 428 -4.20 -26.75 -2.52
CA VAL A 428 -4.50 -28.14 -2.85
C VAL A 428 -3.42 -28.66 -3.81
N VAL A 429 -2.67 -29.66 -3.37
CA VAL A 429 -1.70 -30.36 -4.24
C VAL A 429 -2.47 -31.49 -4.94
N PRO A 430 -2.70 -31.41 -6.26
CA PRO A 430 -3.40 -32.48 -6.98
C PRO A 430 -2.51 -33.72 -7.03
N ASN A 431 -3.10 -34.91 -6.85
CA ASN A 431 -2.44 -36.16 -7.08
C ASN A 431 -2.22 -36.35 -8.60
N VAL A 432 -1.08 -35.92 -9.08
CA VAL A 432 -0.63 -36.22 -10.43
C VAL A 432 -0.22 -37.69 -10.43
N LYS A 433 -0.96 -38.54 -11.13
CA LYS A 433 -0.52 -39.93 -11.35
C LYS A 433 0.79 -39.85 -12.16
N GLU A 434 1.89 -40.35 -11.59
CA GLU A 434 3.06 -40.61 -12.37
C GLU A 434 2.65 -41.56 -13.51
N GLU A 435 2.57 -41.04 -14.73
CA GLU A 435 2.54 -41.91 -15.90
C GLU A 435 3.84 -42.65 -15.89
N SER A 436 3.78 -43.96 -15.55
CA SER A 436 4.89 -44.87 -15.65
C SER A 436 5.44 -44.77 -17.08
N ILE A 437 6.62 -44.17 -17.18
CA ILE A 437 7.43 -44.23 -18.42
C ILE A 437 7.78 -45.71 -18.64
N GLY A 438 7.03 -46.35 -19.52
CA GLY A 438 7.29 -47.69 -20.02
C GLY A 438 8.30 -47.67 -21.16
#